data_f34e5e25d202d220fe2b1088340670aa
#
_entry.id   f34e5e25d202d220fe2b1088340670aa
#
_cell.length_a   1.000
_cell.length_b   1.000
_cell.length_c   1.000
_cell.angle_alpha   90.00
_cell.angle_beta   90.00
_cell.angle_gamma   90.00
#
_symmetry.space_group_name_H-M   'P 1'
#
loop_
_entity.id
_entity.type
_entity.pdbx_description
1 polymer ?
#
loop_
_entity_poly.entity_id
_entity_poly.type
_entity_poly.pdbx_seq_one_letter_code
_entity_poly.pdbx_strand_id
1 'polypeptide(L)'
;MKMLLICAGGMSTSMLVKKLEKYAAAHGIEDFKCEAHGAMDLPEIYKNWDVVLYGPQVSNRAEFFRETVGPDFPLGKIEPTDYAIGNAEKIFALANKLLGK
;
A
#
# COMPACT_ATOMS: atom_id res chain seq x y z
N MET A 1 0.02 10.20 -7.07
CA MET A 1 0.36 8.81 -6.77
C MET A 1 -0.88 8.03 -6.39
N LYS A 2 -1.07 6.89 -6.99
CA LYS A 2 -2.17 5.98 -6.64
C LYS A 2 -1.60 4.80 -5.87
N MET A 3 -1.97 4.68 -4.60
CA MET A 3 -1.44 3.65 -3.70
C MET A 3 -2.54 2.66 -3.35
N LEU A 4 -2.28 1.39 -3.59
CA LEU A 4 -3.19 0.31 -3.22
C LEU A 4 -2.64 -0.41 -1.98
N LEU A 5 -3.49 -0.54 -0.96
CA LEU A 5 -3.14 -1.28 0.24
C LEU A 5 -3.85 -2.63 0.22
N ILE A 6 -3.10 -3.69 0.37
CA ILE A 6 -3.64 -5.05 0.43
C ILE A 6 -3.55 -5.55 1.87
N CYS A 7 -4.67 -6.03 2.37
CA CYS A 7 -4.73 -6.54 3.74
C CYS A 7 -5.63 -7.77 3.80
N ALA A 8 -5.72 -8.36 4.98
CA ALA A 8 -6.61 -9.51 5.20
C ALA A 8 -8.09 -9.11 5.17
N GLY A 9 -8.34 -7.82 4.98
CA GLY A 9 -9.69 -7.27 5.04
C GLY A 9 -9.99 -6.77 6.42
N GLY A 10 -10.64 -5.64 6.52
CA GLY A 10 -11.06 -5.17 7.79
C GLY A 10 -10.81 -3.70 8.03
N MET A 11 -11.28 -3.27 9.18
CA MET A 11 -11.43 -1.86 9.50
C MET A 11 -10.13 -1.15 9.83
N SER A 12 -9.11 -1.89 10.29
CA SER A 12 -7.83 -1.27 10.65
C SER A 12 -7.15 -0.61 9.46
N THR A 13 -7.32 -1.18 8.27
CA THR A 13 -6.72 -0.63 7.07
C THR A 13 -7.43 0.64 6.61
N SER A 14 -8.73 0.75 6.89
CA SER A 14 -9.47 1.99 6.59
C SER A 14 -8.91 3.18 7.36
N MET A 15 -8.51 2.97 8.61
CA MET A 15 -7.90 4.02 9.41
C MET A 15 -6.54 4.42 8.85
N LEU A 16 -5.79 3.45 8.37
CA LEU A 16 -4.49 3.72 7.77
C LEU A 16 -4.64 4.55 6.49
N VAL A 17 -5.63 4.23 5.67
CA VAL A 17 -5.93 5.02 4.47
C VAL A 17 -6.16 6.49 4.85
N LYS A 18 -6.97 6.73 5.88
CA LYS A 18 -7.25 8.09 6.33
C LYS A 18 -6.00 8.81 6.80
N LYS A 19 -5.13 8.13 7.52
CA LYS A 19 -3.86 8.72 7.98
C LYS A 19 -2.97 9.10 6.80
N LEU A 20 -2.91 8.25 5.81
CA LEU A 20 -2.11 8.54 4.62
C LEU A 20 -2.67 9.71 3.84
N GLU A 21 -3.99 9.80 3.73
CA GLU A 21 -4.64 10.93 3.06
C GLU A 21 -4.37 12.25 3.81
N LYS A 22 -4.42 12.22 5.14
CA LYS A 22 -4.10 13.40 5.94
C LYS A 22 -2.64 13.81 5.78
N TYR A 23 -1.75 12.85 5.76
CA TYR A 23 -0.33 13.13 5.56
C TYR A 23 -0.10 13.80 4.21
N ALA A 24 -0.71 13.25 3.16
CA ALA A 24 -0.58 13.81 1.83
C ALA A 24 -1.07 15.26 1.78
N ALA A 25 -2.22 15.53 2.38
CA ALA A 25 -2.77 16.89 2.42
C ALA A 25 -1.85 17.84 3.19
N ALA A 26 -1.31 17.39 4.32
CA ALA A 26 -0.45 18.22 5.16
C ALA A 26 0.89 18.54 4.49
N HIS A 27 1.37 17.67 3.60
CA HIS A 27 2.65 17.81 2.94
C HIS A 27 2.55 18.27 1.49
N GLY A 28 1.37 18.70 1.06
CA GLY A 28 1.18 19.24 -0.28
C GLY A 28 1.33 18.20 -1.38
N ILE A 29 1.09 16.93 -1.08
CA ILE A 29 1.12 15.86 -2.09
C ILE A 29 -0.20 15.86 -2.81
N GLU A 30 -0.19 16.36 -4.03
CA GLU A 30 -1.41 16.45 -4.84
C GLU A 30 -1.67 15.15 -5.59
N ASP A 31 -2.92 14.94 -5.97
CA ASP A 31 -3.35 13.77 -6.75
C ASP A 31 -3.08 12.43 -6.05
N PHE A 32 -2.97 12.45 -4.73
CA PHE A 32 -2.81 11.21 -3.98
C PHE A 32 -4.16 10.50 -3.87
N LYS A 33 -4.15 9.22 -4.22
CA LYS A 33 -5.32 8.36 -4.06
C LYS A 33 -4.88 7.08 -3.37
N CYS A 34 -5.65 6.63 -2.40
CA CYS A 34 -5.33 5.42 -1.65
C CYS A 34 -6.62 4.66 -1.36
N GLU A 35 -6.59 3.36 -1.61
CA GLU A 35 -7.68 2.47 -1.27
C GLU A 35 -7.12 1.20 -0.66
N ALA A 36 -7.94 0.53 0.14
CA ALA A 36 -7.59 -0.74 0.76
C ALA A 36 -8.50 -1.83 0.21
N HIS A 37 -7.90 -2.94 -0.17
CA HIS A 37 -8.64 -4.09 -0.71
C HIS A 37 -8.06 -5.38 -0.15
N GLY A 38 -8.84 -6.46 -0.24
CA GLY A 38 -8.38 -7.78 0.17
C GLY A 38 -7.44 -8.38 -0.86
N ALA A 39 -6.67 -9.38 -0.43
CA ALA A 39 -5.70 -10.04 -1.29
C ALA A 39 -6.32 -10.66 -2.55
N MET A 40 -7.55 -11.12 -2.44
CA MET A 40 -8.22 -11.79 -3.56
C MET A 40 -8.57 -10.82 -4.70
N ASP A 41 -8.65 -9.54 -4.41
CA ASP A 41 -9.00 -8.54 -5.42
C ASP A 41 -7.80 -8.11 -6.26
N LEU A 42 -6.59 -8.39 -5.78
CA LEU A 42 -5.37 -7.89 -6.41
C LEU A 42 -5.26 -8.19 -7.91
N PRO A 43 -5.52 -9.42 -8.38
CA PRO A 43 -5.35 -9.72 -9.81
C PRO A 43 -6.19 -8.86 -10.74
N GLU A 44 -7.32 -8.39 -10.26
CA GLU A 44 -8.25 -7.62 -11.10
C GLU A 44 -8.00 -6.13 -11.07
N ILE A 45 -7.34 -5.61 -10.00
CA ILE A 45 -7.32 -4.17 -9.78
C ILE A 45 -5.92 -3.55 -9.80
N TYR A 46 -4.84 -4.34 -9.67
CA TYR A 46 -3.51 -3.76 -9.47
C TYR A 46 -3.06 -2.83 -10.61
N LYS A 47 -3.51 -3.08 -11.82
CA LYS A 47 -3.09 -2.28 -12.97
C LYS A 47 -3.57 -0.83 -12.92
N ASN A 48 -4.57 -0.56 -12.11
CA ASN A 48 -5.10 0.79 -11.95
C ASN A 48 -4.32 1.62 -10.94
N TRP A 49 -3.28 1.05 -10.33
CA TRP A 49 -2.53 1.66 -9.25
C TRP A 49 -1.07 1.80 -9.60
N ASP A 50 -0.40 2.78 -8.99
CA ASP A 50 1.02 3.03 -9.24
C ASP A 50 1.92 2.17 -8.36
N VAL A 51 1.46 1.84 -7.16
CA VAL A 51 2.22 1.05 -6.21
C VAL A 51 1.26 0.23 -5.36
N VAL A 52 1.69 -0.96 -5.00
CA VAL A 52 0.93 -1.86 -4.13
C VAL A 52 1.76 -2.14 -2.88
N LEU A 53 1.17 -1.87 -1.72
CA LEU A 53 1.78 -2.17 -0.43
C LEU A 53 0.87 -3.15 0.31
N TYR A 54 1.46 -4.16 0.94
CA TYR A 54 0.67 -5.13 1.70
C TYR A 54 1.07 -5.14 3.17
N GLY A 55 0.08 -5.39 4.01
CA GLY A 55 0.28 -5.40 5.45
C GLY A 55 0.91 -6.70 5.94
N PRO A 56 1.43 -6.70 7.17
CA PRO A 56 2.07 -7.89 7.73
C PRO A 56 1.14 -9.09 7.86
N GLN A 57 -0.16 -8.86 7.97
CA GLN A 57 -1.14 -9.94 8.11
C GLN A 57 -1.20 -10.86 6.89
N VAL A 58 -0.80 -10.35 5.73
CA VAL A 58 -0.82 -11.11 4.49
C VAL A 58 0.57 -11.33 3.91
N SER A 59 1.60 -11.15 4.73
CA SER A 59 2.98 -11.31 4.27
C SER A 59 3.30 -12.74 3.83
N ASN A 60 2.55 -13.72 4.32
CA ASN A 60 2.69 -15.12 3.89
C ASN A 60 2.23 -15.34 2.44
N ARG A 61 1.59 -14.33 1.84
CA ARG A 61 1.15 -14.39 0.45
C ARG A 61 2.02 -13.54 -0.49
N ALA A 62 3.18 -13.13 -0.02
CA ALA A 62 4.06 -12.26 -0.80
C ALA A 62 4.42 -12.83 -2.17
N GLU A 63 4.65 -14.14 -2.25
CA GLU A 63 4.94 -14.77 -3.53
C GLU A 63 3.77 -14.68 -4.49
N PHE A 64 2.56 -14.91 -3.99
CA PHE A 64 1.35 -14.78 -4.79
C PHE A 64 1.20 -13.36 -5.33
N PHE A 65 1.46 -12.36 -4.49
CA PHE A 65 1.37 -10.97 -4.93
C PHE A 65 2.39 -10.66 -6.02
N ARG A 66 3.63 -11.12 -5.83
CA ARG A 66 4.68 -10.88 -6.83
C ARG A 66 4.38 -11.57 -8.15
N GLU A 67 3.89 -12.80 -8.10
CA GLU A 67 3.50 -13.51 -9.31
C GLU A 67 2.34 -12.81 -10.03
N THR A 68 1.40 -12.27 -9.27
CA THR A 68 0.25 -11.60 -9.82
C THR A 68 0.62 -10.32 -10.58
N VAL A 69 1.47 -9.49 -9.97
CA VAL A 69 1.81 -8.18 -10.56
C VAL A 69 3.04 -8.22 -11.46
N GLY A 70 3.83 -9.28 -11.39
CA GLY A 70 5.03 -9.41 -12.20
C GLY A 70 6.28 -8.89 -11.50
N PRO A 71 7.47 -9.15 -12.08
CA PRO A 71 8.74 -8.85 -11.40
C PRO A 71 9.08 -7.37 -11.29
N ASP A 72 8.51 -6.53 -12.16
CA ASP A 72 8.89 -5.12 -12.22
C ASP A 72 7.88 -4.17 -11.58
N PHE A 73 6.73 -4.67 -11.18
CA PHE A 73 5.70 -3.80 -10.60
C PHE A 73 6.10 -3.35 -9.19
N PRO A 74 5.91 -2.05 -8.85
CA PRO A 74 6.21 -1.57 -7.50
C PRO A 74 5.33 -2.24 -6.45
N LEU A 75 5.93 -3.16 -5.70
CA LEU A 75 5.24 -3.95 -4.69
C LEU A 75 6.14 -4.06 -3.47
N GLY A 76 5.61 -3.78 -2.28
CA GLY A 76 6.39 -3.87 -1.07
C GLY A 76 5.56 -4.20 0.16
N LYS A 77 6.25 -4.64 1.20
CA LYS A 77 5.66 -4.97 2.48
C LYS A 77 5.81 -3.79 3.45
N ILE A 78 4.71 -3.46 4.12
CA ILE A 78 4.75 -2.47 5.20
C ILE A 78 5.28 -3.17 6.45
N GLU A 79 6.30 -2.59 7.08
CA GLU A 79 6.85 -3.17 8.30
C GLU A 79 5.78 -3.22 9.39
N PRO A 80 5.77 -4.29 10.21
CA PRO A 80 4.73 -4.45 11.24
C PRO A 80 4.61 -3.25 12.18
N THR A 81 5.73 -2.66 12.57
CA THR A 81 5.72 -1.49 13.46
C THR A 81 5.07 -0.29 12.78
N ASP A 82 5.44 -0.04 11.53
CA ASP A 82 4.91 1.10 10.77
C ASP A 82 3.41 0.92 10.51
N TYR A 83 2.99 -0.31 10.27
CA TYR A 83 1.58 -0.61 10.08
C TYR A 83 0.79 -0.39 11.37
N ALA A 84 1.33 -0.88 12.49
CA ALA A 84 0.62 -0.83 13.78
C ALA A 84 0.38 0.60 14.26
N ILE A 85 1.37 1.48 14.09
CA ILE A 85 1.23 2.87 14.53
C ILE A 85 0.72 3.80 13.44
N GLY A 86 0.55 3.29 12.23
CA GLY A 86 0.12 4.12 11.11
C GLY A 86 1.16 5.17 10.74
N ASN A 87 2.41 4.76 10.61
CA ASN A 87 3.51 5.69 10.33
C ASN A 87 3.49 6.11 8.86
N ALA A 88 2.72 7.15 8.57
CA ALA A 88 2.54 7.61 7.20
C ALA A 88 3.84 8.03 6.54
N GLU A 89 4.73 8.68 7.28
CA GLU A 89 6.01 9.11 6.73
C GLU A 89 6.81 7.94 6.17
N LYS A 90 6.93 6.86 6.95
CA LYS A 90 7.69 5.69 6.50
C LYS A 90 6.99 4.92 5.40
N ILE A 91 5.66 4.89 5.44
CA ILE A 91 4.89 4.23 4.39
C ILE A 91 5.06 4.98 3.07
N PHE A 92 5.00 6.30 3.09
CA PHE A 92 5.27 7.10 1.90
C PHE A 92 6.71 6.94 1.42
N ALA A 93 7.68 6.87 2.34
CA ALA A 93 9.07 6.64 1.97
C ALA A 93 9.24 5.30 1.27
N LEU A 94 8.58 4.26 1.74
CA LEU A 94 8.59 2.94 1.10
C LEU A 94 8.01 3.03 -0.31
N ALA A 95 6.86 3.67 -0.45
CA ALA A 95 6.21 3.80 -1.75
C ALA A 95 7.10 4.57 -2.74
N ASN A 96 7.70 5.67 -2.30
CA ASN A 96 8.58 6.46 -3.15
C ASN A 96 9.81 5.67 -3.58
N LYS A 97 10.39 4.89 -2.67
CA LYS A 97 11.53 4.04 -2.98
C LYS A 97 11.16 3.02 -4.06
N LEU A 98 10.00 2.40 -3.94
CA LEU A 98 9.54 1.42 -4.90
C LEU A 98 9.26 2.05 -6.27
N LEU A 99 8.83 3.30 -6.28
CA LEU A 99 8.58 4.04 -7.52
C LEU A 99 9.83 4.67 -8.11
N GLY A 100 10.97 4.52 -7.45
CA GLY A 100 12.23 5.08 -7.94
C GLY A 100 12.38 6.57 -7.71
N LYS A 101 11.72 7.07 -6.69
CA LYS A 101 11.76 8.52 -6.38
C LYS A 101 12.59 8.85 -5.16
#